data_ef3908b2a9e55cc90a2332558a737c75
#
_entry.id   ef3908b2a9e55cc90a2332558a737c75
#
_cell.length_a   1.000
_cell.length_b   1.000
_cell.length_c   1.000
_cell.angle_alpha   90.00
_cell.angle_beta   90.00
_cell.angle_gamma   90.00
#
_symmetry.space_group_name_H-M   'P 1'
#
loop_
_entity.id
_entity.type
_entity.pdbx_description
1 polymer ?
#
loop_
_entity_poly.entity_id
_entity_poly.type
_entity_poly.pdbx_seq_one_letter_code
_entity_poly.pdbx_strand_id
1 'polypeptide(L)'
;MYDFTVCIVTYNTPKSDLEKIIKCFQRINLNFKLWISDNSETDELKNFFENIGDARIEYIFNDSNKGFGAGHNVIINKLINNSEISEFHLIINADIYFEKNVIEKIIEYMRVHNEIGQIGPKIRDFKGKFSYTCRLFPTPVNLIFRRFLPFKNIVEKMNYDYEMKWANFDDIMEVPILSGCFIFLRVSVLKKIGGFDEQYFMYMEDYDLCRRIGEKYKVIYYPKVEIFHEHEKASYKSKKLMILHMKSAIKYFNKWGWFFDKKRKIKNRECMDKYKCN
;
A
#
# COMPACT_ATOMS: atom_id res chain seq x y z
N MET A 1 -4.11 22.32 -10.81
CA MET A 1 -4.26 20.86 -10.55
C MET A 1 -2.88 20.21 -10.62
N TYR A 2 -2.51 19.38 -9.65
CA TYR A 2 -1.26 18.61 -9.68
C TYR A 2 -1.43 17.37 -10.54
N ASP A 3 -0.34 16.88 -11.17
CA ASP A 3 -0.33 15.58 -11.85
C ASP A 3 -0.62 14.47 -10.85
N PHE A 4 0.01 14.54 -9.68
CA PHE A 4 -0.26 13.67 -8.57
C PHE A 4 0.02 14.32 -7.24
N THR A 5 -0.52 13.73 -6.19
CA THR A 5 -0.22 14.08 -4.80
C THR A 5 0.34 12.89 -4.07
N VAL A 6 1.05 13.13 -2.97
CA VAL A 6 1.69 12.09 -2.16
C VAL A 6 1.35 12.30 -0.70
N CYS A 7 1.14 11.22 0.03
CA CYS A 7 1.12 11.22 1.49
C CYS A 7 2.07 10.16 2.04
N ILE A 8 2.95 10.58 2.95
CA ILE A 8 3.79 9.71 3.77
C ILE A 8 3.31 9.86 5.20
N VAL A 9 2.90 8.77 5.84
CA VAL A 9 2.59 8.76 7.27
C VAL A 9 3.84 8.39 8.05
N THR A 10 4.16 9.18 9.07
CA THR A 10 5.30 8.98 9.96
C THR A 10 4.85 8.71 11.39
N TYR A 11 5.64 7.93 12.12
CA TYR A 11 5.53 7.70 13.55
C TYR A 11 6.90 7.38 14.12
N ASN A 12 7.51 8.33 14.78
CA ASN A 12 8.90 8.24 15.29
C ASN A 12 9.89 7.81 14.19
N THR A 13 9.66 8.27 12.95
CA THR A 13 10.46 7.89 11.78
C THR A 13 11.80 8.62 11.81
N PRO A 14 12.94 7.92 11.61
CA PRO A 14 14.26 8.55 11.55
C PRO A 14 14.33 9.61 10.45
N LYS A 15 14.93 10.77 10.77
CA LYS A 15 15.15 11.87 9.79
C LYS A 15 15.94 11.38 8.56
N SER A 16 16.88 10.47 8.76
CA SER A 16 17.70 9.88 7.68
C SER A 16 16.86 9.17 6.61
N ASP A 17 15.76 8.51 6.99
CA ASP A 17 14.88 7.82 6.05
C ASP A 17 14.01 8.82 5.30
N LEU A 18 13.53 9.86 6.01
CA LEU A 18 12.79 10.97 5.40
C LEU A 18 13.66 11.74 4.39
N GLU A 19 14.93 12.01 4.70
CA GLU A 19 15.86 12.64 3.76
C GLU A 19 16.03 11.83 2.47
N LYS A 20 16.15 10.51 2.58
CA LYS A 20 16.34 9.63 1.43
C LYS A 20 15.10 9.64 0.51
N ILE A 21 13.90 9.47 1.06
CA ILE A 21 12.68 9.46 0.23
C ILE A 21 12.39 10.84 -0.35
N ILE A 22 12.63 11.93 0.39
CA ILE A 22 12.48 13.30 -0.12
C ILE A 22 13.39 13.53 -1.33
N LYS A 23 14.65 13.07 -1.29
CA LYS A 23 15.56 13.13 -2.43
C LYS A 23 15.03 12.39 -3.66
N CYS A 24 14.26 11.31 -3.50
CA CYS A 24 13.60 10.65 -4.62
C CYS A 24 12.55 11.57 -5.26
N PHE A 25 11.72 12.23 -4.46
CA PHE A 25 10.69 13.16 -4.94
C PHE A 25 11.29 14.43 -5.55
N GLN A 26 12.37 14.98 -5.00
CA GLN A 26 13.04 16.17 -5.54
C GLN A 26 13.56 15.98 -6.97
N ARG A 27 13.82 14.74 -7.40
CA ARG A 27 14.28 14.38 -8.75
C ARG A 27 13.17 14.25 -9.77
N ILE A 28 11.90 14.28 -9.34
CA ILE A 28 10.72 14.15 -10.22
C ILE A 28 10.46 15.47 -10.91
N ASN A 29 10.30 15.41 -12.22
CA ASN A 29 9.98 16.58 -13.06
C ASN A 29 8.48 16.61 -13.42
N LEU A 30 7.62 16.46 -12.39
CA LEU A 30 6.16 16.56 -12.50
C LEU A 30 5.66 17.59 -11.50
N ASN A 31 4.47 18.11 -11.74
CA ASN A 31 3.79 19.00 -10.81
C ASN A 31 3.11 18.17 -9.71
N PHE A 32 3.67 18.15 -8.50
CA PHE A 32 3.14 17.37 -7.38
C PHE A 32 3.10 18.13 -6.07
N LYS A 33 2.32 17.61 -5.11
CA LYS A 33 2.34 18.02 -3.70
C LYS A 33 2.57 16.81 -2.82
N LEU A 34 3.53 16.91 -1.90
CA LEU A 34 3.88 15.89 -0.92
C LEU A 34 3.46 16.36 0.48
N TRP A 35 2.66 15.57 1.18
CA TRP A 35 2.35 15.75 2.58
C TRP A 35 3.02 14.69 3.45
N ILE A 36 3.64 15.17 4.51
CA ILE A 36 4.11 14.32 5.61
C ILE A 36 3.06 14.43 6.71
N SER A 37 2.37 13.36 6.98
CA SER A 37 1.32 13.25 8.00
C SER A 37 1.92 12.54 9.22
N ASP A 38 2.25 13.33 10.25
CA ASP A 38 2.99 12.84 11.42
C ASP A 38 2.06 12.46 12.57
N ASN A 39 2.09 11.18 12.91
CA ASN A 39 1.35 10.57 14.02
C ASN A 39 2.19 10.45 15.30
N SER A 40 3.39 11.03 15.35
CA SER A 40 4.26 10.99 16.54
C SER A 40 3.65 11.73 17.72
N GLU A 41 4.17 11.48 18.92
CA GLU A 41 3.72 12.15 20.16
C GLU A 41 4.17 13.59 20.25
N THR A 42 5.20 13.99 19.49
CA THR A 42 5.77 15.34 19.45
C THR A 42 6.00 15.78 18.02
N ASP A 43 6.04 17.09 17.78
CA ASP A 43 6.26 17.70 16.46
C ASP A 43 7.76 17.94 16.13
N GLU A 44 8.65 17.09 16.64
CA GLU A 44 10.12 17.23 16.47
C GLU A 44 10.58 17.29 15.00
N LEU A 45 9.76 16.83 14.07
CA LEU A 45 10.03 16.90 12.64
C LEU A 45 9.70 18.26 12.03
N LYS A 46 8.96 19.15 12.72
CA LYS A 46 8.52 20.44 12.20
C LYS A 46 9.69 21.28 11.67
N ASN A 47 10.68 21.55 12.53
CA ASN A 47 11.86 22.34 12.15
C ASN A 47 12.66 21.68 11.02
N PHE A 48 12.69 20.36 10.97
CA PHE A 48 13.35 19.62 9.88
C PHE A 48 12.69 19.93 8.54
N PHE A 49 11.35 19.87 8.46
CA PHE A 49 10.62 20.13 7.22
C PHE A 49 10.60 21.61 6.83
N GLU A 50 10.55 22.54 7.79
CA GLU A 50 10.69 23.98 7.54
C GLU A 50 12.04 24.34 6.90
N ASN A 51 13.12 23.64 7.27
CA ASN A 51 14.45 23.85 6.72
C ASN A 51 14.70 23.18 5.35
N ILE A 52 13.81 22.30 4.85
CA ILE A 52 13.96 21.69 3.52
C ILE A 52 13.84 22.72 2.40
N GLY A 53 13.02 23.77 2.58
CA GLY A 53 12.87 24.86 1.63
C GLY A 53 12.20 24.49 0.30
N ASP A 54 11.53 23.33 0.20
CA ASP A 54 10.82 22.88 -1.00
C ASP A 54 9.31 23.14 -0.82
N ALA A 55 8.76 24.12 -1.52
CA ALA A 55 7.34 24.51 -1.44
C ALA A 55 6.36 23.39 -1.82
N ARG A 56 6.83 22.33 -2.47
CA ARG A 56 6.01 21.16 -2.81
C ARG A 56 5.77 20.25 -1.61
N ILE A 57 6.55 20.40 -0.53
CA ILE A 57 6.51 19.55 0.66
C ILE A 57 5.82 20.29 1.80
N GLU A 58 4.88 19.65 2.46
CA GLU A 58 4.12 20.22 3.58
C GLU A 58 4.07 19.21 4.74
N TYR A 59 4.41 19.66 5.92
CA TYR A 59 4.35 18.88 7.15
C TYR A 59 3.05 19.13 7.89
N ILE A 60 2.40 18.07 8.36
CA ILE A 60 1.18 18.11 9.16
C ILE A 60 1.40 17.25 10.40
N PHE A 61 1.33 17.88 11.57
CA PHE A 61 1.35 17.21 12.86
C PHE A 61 -0.08 16.84 13.25
N ASN A 62 -0.35 15.55 13.49
CA ASN A 62 -1.70 15.07 13.80
C ASN A 62 -2.04 15.09 15.29
N ASP A 63 -1.04 15.34 16.17
CA ASP A 63 -1.16 15.32 17.63
C ASP A 63 -1.87 14.06 18.18
N SER A 64 -1.80 12.98 17.42
CA SER A 64 -2.40 11.69 17.80
C SER A 64 -1.99 10.58 16.86
N ASN A 65 -1.82 9.37 17.38
CA ASN A 65 -1.62 8.18 16.58
C ASN A 65 -2.93 7.37 16.48
N LYS A 66 -3.70 7.60 15.44
CA LYS A 66 -4.93 6.85 15.11
C LYS A 66 -4.66 5.67 14.16
N GLY A 67 -3.41 5.41 13.81
CA GLY A 67 -2.98 4.33 12.93
C GLY A 67 -2.66 4.77 11.50
N PHE A 68 -2.16 3.80 10.70
CA PHE A 68 -1.67 4.05 9.35
C PHE A 68 -2.74 4.63 8.42
N GLY A 69 -3.88 3.95 8.32
CA GLY A 69 -4.97 4.40 7.44
C GLY A 69 -5.53 5.76 7.82
N ALA A 70 -5.70 6.04 9.13
CA ALA A 70 -6.20 7.32 9.61
C ALA A 70 -5.22 8.47 9.30
N GLY A 71 -3.90 8.24 9.44
CA GLY A 71 -2.90 9.23 9.06
C GLY A 71 -2.97 9.59 7.56
N HIS A 72 -3.17 8.61 6.68
CA HIS A 72 -3.38 8.87 5.25
C HIS A 72 -4.72 9.54 4.95
N ASN A 73 -5.76 9.21 5.71
CA ASN A 73 -7.09 9.78 5.52
C ASN A 73 -7.13 11.31 5.76
N VAL A 74 -6.21 11.86 6.53
CA VAL A 74 -6.06 13.32 6.68
C VAL A 74 -5.95 14.00 5.31
N ILE A 75 -5.18 13.41 4.40
CA ILE A 75 -4.99 13.94 3.04
C ILE A 75 -6.06 13.42 2.08
N ILE A 76 -6.42 12.15 2.16
CA ILE A 76 -7.43 11.54 1.31
C ILE A 76 -8.77 12.29 1.43
N ASN A 77 -9.16 12.71 2.63
CA ASN A 77 -10.38 13.49 2.85
C ASN A 77 -10.31 14.87 2.16
N LYS A 78 -9.14 15.53 2.14
CA LYS A 78 -8.95 16.76 1.36
C LYS A 78 -9.17 16.51 -0.13
N LEU A 79 -8.66 15.38 -0.68
CA LEU A 79 -8.80 15.01 -2.09
C LEU A 79 -10.23 14.59 -2.46
N ILE A 80 -10.94 13.92 -1.56
CA ILE A 80 -12.34 13.54 -1.76
C ILE A 80 -13.23 14.78 -1.83
N ASN A 81 -13.00 15.75 -0.94
CA ASN A 81 -13.77 16.98 -0.87
C ASN A 81 -13.44 17.93 -2.04
N ASN A 82 -12.24 17.86 -2.59
CA ASN A 82 -11.82 18.64 -3.75
C ASN A 82 -10.99 17.77 -4.72
N SER A 83 -11.67 17.06 -5.60
CA SER A 83 -11.03 16.16 -6.59
C SER A 83 -10.27 16.89 -7.71
N GLU A 84 -10.35 18.23 -7.78
CA GLU A 84 -9.57 19.03 -8.72
C GLU A 84 -8.14 19.30 -8.26
N ILE A 85 -7.79 18.89 -7.03
CA ILE A 85 -6.43 19.05 -6.50
C ILE A 85 -5.44 18.26 -7.36
N SER A 86 -5.72 16.96 -7.67
CA SER A 86 -4.85 16.12 -8.49
C SER A 86 -5.61 15.01 -9.22
N GLU A 87 -4.99 14.47 -10.27
CA GLU A 87 -5.51 13.30 -11.00
C GLU A 87 -5.25 12.00 -10.24
N PHE A 88 -4.06 11.89 -9.63
CA PHE A 88 -3.60 10.71 -8.92
C PHE A 88 -3.15 11.01 -7.50
N HIS A 89 -3.13 9.98 -6.65
CA HIS A 89 -2.62 10.04 -5.30
C HIS A 89 -1.73 8.84 -4.99
N LEU A 90 -0.56 9.10 -4.42
CA LEU A 90 0.40 8.09 -3.97
C LEU A 90 0.40 8.01 -2.44
N ILE A 91 0.15 6.82 -1.93
CA ILE A 91 0.38 6.42 -0.55
C ILE A 91 1.68 5.64 -0.53
N ILE A 92 2.65 6.06 0.25
CA ILE A 92 3.99 5.45 0.24
C ILE A 92 4.62 5.48 1.63
N ASN A 93 5.34 4.41 1.97
CA ASN A 93 6.12 4.35 3.21
C ASN A 93 7.40 5.19 3.11
N ALA A 94 7.90 5.66 4.26
CA ALA A 94 9.11 6.46 4.36
C ALA A 94 10.40 5.69 4.01
N ASP A 95 10.38 4.36 4.08
CA ASP A 95 11.49 3.44 3.81
C ASP A 95 11.49 2.88 2.37
N ILE A 96 10.79 3.57 1.46
CA ILE A 96 10.76 3.26 0.02
C ILE A 96 11.72 4.19 -0.73
N TYR A 97 12.43 3.62 -1.71
CA TYR A 97 13.31 4.36 -2.61
C TYR A 97 13.05 3.95 -4.05
N PHE A 98 13.14 4.93 -4.96
CA PHE A 98 12.92 4.70 -6.38
C PHE A 98 13.78 5.62 -7.24
N GLU A 99 14.08 5.14 -8.45
CA GLU A 99 14.82 5.88 -9.46
C GLU A 99 13.91 6.83 -10.27
N LYS A 100 14.54 7.67 -11.09
CA LYS A 100 13.82 8.57 -12.01
C LYS A 100 12.86 7.80 -12.90
N ASN A 101 11.81 8.46 -13.35
CA ASN A 101 10.80 7.98 -14.29
C ASN A 101 9.89 6.84 -13.79
N VAL A 102 9.94 6.45 -12.51
CA VAL A 102 9.02 5.44 -11.96
C VAL A 102 7.61 5.98 -11.93
N ILE A 103 7.41 7.17 -11.37
CA ILE A 103 6.08 7.79 -11.23
C ILE A 103 5.54 8.21 -12.59
N GLU A 104 6.37 8.79 -13.44
CA GLU A 104 6.03 9.21 -14.80
C GLU A 104 5.45 8.04 -15.60
N LYS A 105 6.14 6.90 -15.63
CA LYS A 105 5.68 5.68 -16.33
C LYS A 105 4.37 5.13 -15.77
N ILE A 106 4.18 5.19 -14.47
CA ILE A 106 2.93 4.78 -13.83
C ILE A 106 1.78 5.70 -14.28
N ILE A 107 1.99 7.03 -14.26
CA ILE A 107 1.00 8.00 -14.68
C ILE A 107 0.64 7.82 -16.18
N GLU A 108 1.64 7.70 -17.04
CA GLU A 108 1.43 7.44 -18.47
C GLU A 108 0.58 6.18 -18.69
N TYR A 109 0.92 5.09 -18.01
CA TYR A 109 0.18 3.84 -18.13
C TYR A 109 -1.26 3.97 -17.60
N MET A 110 -1.46 4.62 -16.46
CA MET A 110 -2.80 4.80 -15.90
C MET A 110 -3.66 5.77 -16.75
N ARG A 111 -3.08 6.76 -17.42
CA ARG A 111 -3.84 7.71 -18.26
C ARG A 111 -4.49 7.03 -19.46
N VAL A 112 -3.88 5.99 -20.01
CA VAL A 112 -4.45 5.21 -21.12
C VAL A 112 -5.31 4.02 -20.68
N HIS A 113 -5.34 3.72 -19.36
CA HIS A 113 -6.09 2.60 -18.75
C HIS A 113 -7.06 3.10 -17.68
N ASN A 114 -8.20 3.64 -18.09
CA ASN A 114 -9.18 4.25 -17.17
C ASN A 114 -9.87 3.26 -16.23
N GLU A 115 -9.83 1.97 -16.55
CA GLU A 115 -10.34 0.88 -15.71
C GLU A 115 -9.48 0.59 -14.49
N ILE A 116 -8.24 1.11 -14.42
CA ILE A 116 -7.33 0.92 -13.31
C ILE A 116 -7.65 1.90 -12.18
N GLY A 117 -8.00 1.35 -11.01
CA GLY A 117 -8.19 2.12 -9.79
C GLY A 117 -6.93 2.24 -8.94
N GLN A 118 -6.12 1.17 -8.93
CA GLN A 118 -4.89 1.06 -8.15
C GLN A 118 -3.81 0.34 -8.95
N ILE A 119 -2.58 0.82 -8.80
CA ILE A 119 -1.40 0.18 -9.41
C ILE A 119 -0.25 0.16 -8.40
N GLY A 120 0.56 -0.90 -8.46
CA GLY A 120 1.78 -1.03 -7.65
C GLY A 120 2.93 -1.63 -8.45
N PRO A 121 4.18 -1.20 -8.21
CA PRO A 121 5.37 -1.60 -8.93
C PRO A 121 5.93 -2.95 -8.49
N LYS A 122 6.97 -3.41 -9.18
CA LYS A 122 7.87 -4.45 -8.70
C LYS A 122 8.67 -3.93 -7.52
N ILE A 123 8.80 -4.75 -6.46
CA ILE A 123 9.51 -4.34 -5.24
C ILE A 123 10.67 -5.28 -4.97
N ARG A 124 11.85 -4.70 -4.67
CA ARG A 124 13.03 -5.42 -4.19
C ARG A 124 13.52 -4.86 -2.86
N ASP A 125 14.27 -5.65 -2.13
CA ASP A 125 15.10 -5.13 -1.03
C ASP A 125 16.42 -4.54 -1.58
N PHE A 126 17.18 -3.86 -0.73
CA PHE A 126 18.48 -3.27 -1.13
C PHE A 126 19.56 -4.31 -1.51
N LYS A 127 19.33 -5.59 -1.24
CA LYS A 127 20.20 -6.68 -1.69
C LYS A 127 19.76 -7.23 -3.05
N GLY A 128 18.78 -6.58 -3.69
CA GLY A 128 18.22 -7.00 -4.98
C GLY A 128 17.25 -8.18 -4.91
N LYS A 129 16.93 -8.67 -3.71
CA LYS A 129 16.01 -9.79 -3.55
C LYS A 129 14.57 -9.33 -3.83
N PHE A 130 13.87 -10.07 -4.67
CA PHE A 130 12.48 -9.83 -5.01
C PHE A 130 11.55 -10.01 -3.80
N SER A 131 10.60 -9.11 -3.64
CA SER A 131 9.57 -9.15 -2.61
C SER A 131 8.22 -9.51 -3.23
N TYR A 132 7.64 -10.64 -2.82
CA TYR A 132 6.30 -11.03 -3.22
C TYR A 132 5.27 -10.10 -2.56
N THR A 133 4.72 -9.16 -3.29
CA THR A 133 3.82 -8.11 -2.78
C THR A 133 2.36 -8.31 -3.20
N CYS A 134 2.11 -9.21 -4.14
CA CYS A 134 0.77 -9.62 -4.54
C CYS A 134 0.23 -10.73 -3.64
N ARG A 135 -1.07 -10.69 -3.38
CA ARG A 135 -1.74 -11.71 -2.55
C ARG A 135 -3.11 -12.06 -3.13
N LEU A 136 -3.50 -13.31 -2.97
CA LEU A 136 -4.92 -13.67 -3.04
C LEU A 136 -5.69 -13.08 -1.85
N PHE A 137 -7.02 -12.96 -1.95
CA PHE A 137 -7.81 -12.65 -0.77
C PHE A 137 -7.64 -13.73 0.29
N PRO A 138 -7.33 -13.36 1.54
CA PRO A 138 -6.97 -14.31 2.57
C PRO A 138 -8.15 -15.13 3.08
N THR A 139 -7.85 -16.34 3.52
CA THR A 139 -8.72 -17.14 4.39
C THR A 139 -8.30 -16.98 5.85
N PRO A 140 -9.16 -17.30 6.84
CA PRO A 140 -8.76 -17.34 8.25
C PRO A 140 -7.54 -18.22 8.49
N VAL A 141 -7.41 -19.30 7.70
CA VAL A 141 -6.26 -20.20 7.78
C VAL A 141 -4.97 -19.48 7.36
N ASN A 142 -5.01 -18.68 6.29
CA ASN A 142 -3.83 -17.94 5.82
C ASN A 142 -3.32 -16.88 6.80
N LEU A 143 -4.21 -16.20 7.54
CA LEU A 143 -3.81 -15.09 8.40
C LEU A 143 -3.65 -15.49 9.87
N ILE A 144 -4.52 -16.36 10.36
CA ILE A 144 -4.61 -16.69 11.79
C ILE A 144 -4.00 -18.06 12.06
N PHE A 145 -4.60 -19.11 11.51
CA PHE A 145 -4.29 -20.49 11.92
C PHE A 145 -2.90 -20.94 11.48
N ARG A 146 -2.36 -20.49 10.33
CA ARG A 146 -1.02 -20.89 9.85
C ARG A 146 0.10 -20.58 10.86
N ARG A 147 -0.07 -19.58 11.73
CA ARG A 147 0.92 -19.20 12.75
C ARG A 147 1.05 -20.24 13.86
N PHE A 148 0.03 -21.08 14.03
CA PHE A 148 -0.06 -22.11 15.07
C PHE A 148 0.13 -23.52 14.51
N LEU A 149 0.30 -23.67 13.19
CA LEU A 149 0.52 -24.97 12.57
C LEU A 149 1.99 -25.39 12.74
N PRO A 150 2.25 -26.60 13.33
CA PRO A 150 3.62 -27.06 13.53
C PRO A 150 4.26 -27.63 12.26
N PHE A 151 3.51 -27.79 11.18
CA PHE A 151 3.95 -28.44 9.95
C PHE A 151 4.47 -27.43 8.92
N LYS A 152 5.80 -27.23 8.88
CA LYS A 152 6.45 -26.25 7.98
C LYS A 152 6.06 -26.43 6.52
N ASN A 153 6.08 -27.66 5.98
CA ASN A 153 5.76 -27.95 4.59
C ASN A 153 4.33 -27.53 4.20
N ILE A 154 3.36 -27.70 5.11
CA ILE A 154 1.97 -27.27 4.88
C ILE A 154 1.91 -25.75 4.84
N VAL A 155 2.58 -25.08 5.78
CA VAL A 155 2.64 -23.61 5.86
C VAL A 155 3.33 -23.04 4.61
N GLU A 156 4.40 -23.66 4.13
CA GLU A 156 5.10 -23.25 2.90
C GLU A 156 4.21 -23.37 1.67
N LYS A 157 3.49 -24.48 1.51
CA LYS A 157 2.53 -24.65 0.42
C LYS A 157 1.39 -23.62 0.49
N MET A 158 0.85 -23.36 1.67
CA MET A 158 -0.18 -22.33 1.87
C MET A 158 0.35 -20.93 1.53
N ASN A 159 1.60 -20.62 1.90
CA ASN A 159 2.25 -19.36 1.56
C ASN A 159 2.50 -19.25 0.07
N TYR A 160 2.91 -20.34 -0.59
CA TYR A 160 3.15 -20.40 -2.03
C TYR A 160 1.89 -19.99 -2.81
N ASP A 161 0.73 -20.56 -2.47
CA ASP A 161 -0.52 -20.22 -3.13
C ASP A 161 -0.98 -18.81 -2.77
N TYR A 162 -0.98 -18.44 -1.49
CA TYR A 162 -1.47 -17.16 -1.00
C TYR A 162 -0.62 -15.97 -1.48
N GLU A 163 0.70 -16.11 -1.52
CA GLU A 163 1.66 -15.11 -1.99
C GLU A 163 1.86 -15.13 -3.51
N MET A 164 1.00 -15.86 -4.23
CA MET A 164 1.02 -15.98 -5.69
C MET A 164 2.40 -16.35 -6.26
N LYS A 165 3.20 -17.14 -5.53
CA LYS A 165 4.58 -17.50 -5.94
C LYS A 165 4.66 -18.32 -7.22
N TRP A 166 3.53 -18.82 -7.68
CA TRP A 166 3.33 -19.52 -8.93
C TRP A 166 3.17 -18.59 -10.15
N ALA A 167 2.98 -17.28 -9.94
CA ALA A 167 2.77 -16.32 -11.02
C ALA A 167 4.10 -15.83 -11.61
N ASN A 168 4.07 -15.42 -12.88
CA ASN A 168 5.20 -14.75 -13.51
C ASN A 168 5.20 -13.25 -13.14
N PHE A 169 6.08 -12.85 -12.23
CA PHE A 169 6.20 -11.47 -11.77
C PHE A 169 6.95 -10.54 -12.74
N ASP A 170 7.22 -10.94 -13.96
CA ASP A 170 7.69 -10.07 -15.04
C ASP A 170 6.54 -9.59 -15.94
N ASP A 171 5.33 -10.16 -15.74
CA ASP A 171 4.11 -9.80 -16.45
C ASP A 171 3.24 -8.82 -15.65
N ILE A 172 2.49 -7.98 -16.39
CA ILE A 172 1.45 -7.13 -15.80
C ILE A 172 0.27 -8.00 -15.39
N MET A 173 -0.15 -7.91 -14.14
CA MET A 173 -1.20 -8.76 -13.60
C MET A 173 -2.30 -7.95 -12.91
N GLU A 174 -3.54 -8.32 -13.15
CA GLU A 174 -4.66 -7.94 -12.28
C GLU A 174 -4.68 -8.87 -11.07
N VAL A 175 -4.54 -8.30 -9.88
CA VAL A 175 -4.37 -9.07 -8.64
C VAL A 175 -5.39 -8.68 -7.58
N PRO A 176 -5.80 -9.60 -6.70
CA PRO A 176 -6.75 -9.28 -5.64
C PRO A 176 -6.22 -8.25 -4.64
N ILE A 177 -4.93 -8.34 -4.29
CA ILE A 177 -4.30 -7.48 -3.27
C ILE A 177 -2.88 -7.12 -3.68
N LEU A 178 -2.55 -5.84 -3.50
CA LEU A 178 -1.20 -5.29 -3.50
C LEU A 178 -0.80 -4.87 -2.09
N SER A 179 0.49 -4.91 -1.79
CA SER A 179 1.04 -4.43 -0.51
C SER A 179 0.81 -2.95 -0.30
N GLY A 180 0.51 -2.57 0.95
CA GLY A 180 0.24 -1.20 1.37
C GLY A 180 1.43 -0.24 1.36
N CYS A 181 2.66 -0.71 1.14
CA CYS A 181 3.85 0.14 1.20
C CYS A 181 3.99 1.12 0.03
N PHE A 182 3.35 0.81 -1.12
CA PHE A 182 3.27 1.70 -2.29
C PHE A 182 1.92 1.48 -2.97
N ILE A 183 1.02 2.44 -2.86
CA ILE A 183 -0.32 2.39 -3.42
C ILE A 183 -0.53 3.64 -4.28
N PHE A 184 -0.53 3.49 -5.60
CA PHE A 184 -0.81 4.59 -6.52
C PHE A 184 -2.25 4.49 -7.01
N LEU A 185 -3.03 5.54 -6.78
CA LEU A 185 -4.48 5.55 -6.90
C LEU A 185 -4.96 6.65 -7.85
N ARG A 186 -6.08 6.40 -8.52
CA ARG A 186 -6.85 7.43 -9.20
C ARG A 186 -7.75 8.15 -8.20
N VAL A 187 -7.64 9.48 -8.08
CA VAL A 187 -8.42 10.27 -7.09
C VAL A 187 -9.93 10.13 -7.29
N SER A 188 -10.39 10.04 -8.54
CA SER A 188 -11.82 9.82 -8.83
C SER A 188 -12.35 8.48 -8.29
N VAL A 189 -11.47 7.49 -8.07
CA VAL A 189 -11.81 6.21 -7.42
C VAL A 189 -11.97 6.42 -5.92
N LEU A 190 -11.02 7.13 -5.27
CA LEU A 190 -11.14 7.47 -3.84
C LEU A 190 -12.46 8.20 -3.54
N LYS A 191 -12.88 9.12 -4.41
CA LYS A 191 -14.16 9.83 -4.25
C LYS A 191 -15.36 8.88 -4.23
N LYS A 192 -15.30 7.75 -4.95
CA LYS A 192 -16.40 6.78 -5.04
C LYS A 192 -16.40 5.71 -3.95
N ILE A 193 -15.21 5.33 -3.47
CA ILE A 193 -15.07 4.23 -2.50
C ILE A 193 -14.72 4.69 -1.09
N GLY A 194 -14.34 5.96 -0.91
CA GLY A 194 -13.77 6.48 0.32
C GLY A 194 -12.30 6.14 0.51
N GLY A 195 -11.70 6.66 1.58
CA GLY A 195 -10.33 6.36 2.00
C GLY A 195 -10.18 5.00 2.68
N PHE A 196 -9.19 4.90 3.55
CA PHE A 196 -9.02 3.74 4.40
C PHE A 196 -10.16 3.62 5.43
N ASP A 197 -10.50 2.38 5.78
CA ASP A 197 -11.43 2.09 6.87
C ASP A 197 -10.67 2.20 8.21
N GLU A 198 -10.96 3.23 8.99
CA GLU A 198 -10.27 3.56 10.23
C GLU A 198 -10.52 2.58 11.39
N GLN A 199 -11.37 1.58 11.20
CA GLN A 199 -11.45 0.49 12.16
C GLN A 199 -10.13 -0.27 12.29
N TYR A 200 -9.29 -0.25 11.23
CA TYR A 200 -7.95 -0.86 11.22
C TYR A 200 -6.92 0.16 11.71
N PHE A 201 -6.33 -0.08 12.87
CA PHE A 201 -5.22 0.74 13.35
C PHE A 201 -3.97 0.52 12.48
N MET A 202 -3.66 -0.73 12.17
CA MET A 202 -2.53 -1.17 11.35
C MET A 202 -2.79 -2.59 10.86
N TYR A 203 -2.35 -2.89 9.62
CA TYR A 203 -2.58 -4.14 8.90
C TYR A 203 -4.04 -4.34 8.47
N MET A 204 -4.24 -4.95 7.32
CA MET A 204 -5.52 -5.24 6.68
C MET A 204 -6.28 -4.03 6.11
N GLU A 205 -5.86 -2.79 6.39
CA GLU A 205 -6.42 -1.57 5.78
C GLU A 205 -6.17 -1.53 4.27
N ASP A 206 -4.99 -1.97 3.82
CA ASP A 206 -4.61 -2.12 2.41
C ASP A 206 -5.39 -3.24 1.72
N TYR A 207 -5.63 -4.35 2.42
CA TYR A 207 -6.46 -5.46 1.94
C TYR A 207 -7.91 -5.04 1.75
N ASP A 208 -8.46 -4.31 2.70
CA ASP A 208 -9.80 -3.76 2.63
C ASP A 208 -9.93 -2.76 1.48
N LEU A 209 -8.95 -1.88 1.33
CA LEU A 209 -8.91 -0.89 0.25
C LEU A 209 -8.86 -1.57 -1.12
N CYS A 210 -7.92 -2.50 -1.34
CA CYS A 210 -7.82 -3.28 -2.58
C CYS A 210 -9.14 -3.99 -2.90
N ARG A 211 -9.80 -4.57 -1.89
CA ARG A 211 -11.05 -5.28 -2.08
C ARG A 211 -12.18 -4.36 -2.50
N ARG A 212 -12.32 -3.18 -1.89
CA ARG A 212 -13.33 -2.17 -2.29
C ARG A 212 -13.06 -1.62 -3.68
N ILE A 213 -11.81 -1.38 -4.03
CA ILE A 213 -11.42 -0.97 -5.39
C ILE A 213 -11.76 -2.06 -6.39
N GLY A 214 -11.37 -3.31 -6.11
CA GLY A 214 -11.56 -4.46 -6.99
C GLY A 214 -13.01 -4.87 -7.24
N GLU A 215 -13.99 -4.22 -6.61
CA GLU A 215 -15.41 -4.38 -6.92
C GLU A 215 -15.82 -3.68 -8.23
N LYS A 216 -15.13 -2.60 -8.61
CA LYS A 216 -15.51 -1.75 -9.76
C LYS A 216 -14.36 -1.40 -10.68
N TYR A 217 -13.13 -1.55 -10.22
CA TYR A 217 -11.90 -1.16 -10.90
C TYR A 217 -10.87 -2.28 -10.80
N LYS A 218 -9.84 -2.20 -11.66
CA LYS A 218 -8.72 -3.14 -11.61
C LYS A 218 -7.67 -2.69 -10.58
N VAL A 219 -7.07 -3.66 -9.90
CA VAL A 219 -5.88 -3.53 -9.06
C VAL A 219 -4.74 -4.19 -9.82
N ILE A 220 -3.75 -3.42 -10.26
CA ILE A 220 -2.74 -3.86 -11.21
C ILE A 220 -1.34 -3.92 -10.57
N TYR A 221 -0.70 -5.07 -10.67
CA TYR A 221 0.73 -5.20 -10.50
C TYR A 221 1.45 -4.85 -11.80
N TYR A 222 2.38 -3.88 -11.74
CA TYR A 222 3.04 -3.30 -12.91
C TYR A 222 4.57 -3.43 -12.79
N PRO A 223 5.17 -4.52 -13.30
CA PRO A 223 6.60 -4.81 -13.15
C PRO A 223 7.51 -4.02 -14.09
N LYS A 224 6.96 -3.14 -14.94
CA LYS A 224 7.77 -2.31 -15.87
C LYS A 224 8.50 -1.17 -15.18
N VAL A 225 8.21 -0.97 -13.89
CA VAL A 225 8.94 -0.10 -12.97
C VAL A 225 9.25 -0.84 -11.67
N GLU A 226 10.35 -0.47 -11.04
CA GLU A 226 10.85 -1.12 -9.86
C GLU A 226 11.16 -0.09 -8.77
N ILE A 227 10.86 -0.46 -7.52
CA ILE A 227 11.21 0.31 -6.33
C ILE A 227 11.94 -0.57 -5.33
N PHE A 228 12.62 0.07 -4.38
CA PHE A 228 13.36 -0.58 -3.30
C PHE A 228 12.70 -0.29 -1.96
N HIS A 229 12.52 -1.32 -1.14
CA HIS A 229 11.91 -1.23 0.17
C HIS A 229 12.83 -1.84 1.22
N GLU A 230 13.23 -1.03 2.19
CA GLU A 230 14.02 -1.49 3.33
C GLU A 230 13.13 -2.24 4.32
N HIS A 231 12.61 -3.39 3.89
CA HIS A 231 11.57 -4.11 4.59
C HIS A 231 12.09 -4.81 5.85
N GLU A 232 11.77 -4.29 7.00
CA GLU A 232 11.80 -5.05 8.25
C GLU A 232 10.46 -5.77 8.45
N LYS A 233 10.47 -7.13 8.52
CA LYS A 233 9.28 -7.94 8.87
C LYS A 233 8.91 -7.75 10.36
N ALA A 234 8.58 -6.51 10.73
CA ALA A 234 8.39 -6.06 12.11
C ALA A 234 7.31 -6.86 12.86
N SER A 235 6.23 -7.27 12.18
CA SER A 235 5.15 -8.07 12.80
C SER A 235 5.57 -9.47 13.26
N TYR A 236 6.70 -9.98 12.77
CA TYR A 236 7.27 -11.25 13.24
C TYR A 236 8.24 -11.06 14.40
N LYS A 237 8.75 -9.84 14.62
CA LYS A 237 9.73 -9.51 15.64
C LYS A 237 9.08 -8.99 16.94
N SER A 238 7.82 -8.50 16.90
CA SER A 238 7.15 -7.86 18.04
C SER A 238 5.82 -8.50 18.38
N LYS A 239 5.65 -8.93 19.64
CA LYS A 239 4.37 -9.45 20.19
C LYS A 239 3.24 -8.41 20.07
N LYS A 240 3.54 -7.12 20.30
CA LYS A 240 2.58 -6.01 20.17
C LYS A 240 2.04 -5.92 18.74
N LEU A 241 2.92 -5.93 17.73
CA LEU A 241 2.54 -5.88 16.33
C LEU A 241 1.80 -7.14 15.87
N MET A 242 2.16 -8.30 16.41
CA MET A 242 1.41 -9.54 16.18
C MET A 242 -0.03 -9.44 16.68
N ILE A 243 -0.25 -8.92 17.89
CA ILE A 243 -1.60 -8.74 18.46
C ILE A 243 -2.42 -7.75 17.60
N LEU A 244 -1.81 -6.65 17.16
CA LEU A 244 -2.47 -5.69 16.27
C LEU A 244 -2.89 -6.35 14.95
N HIS A 245 -2.00 -7.14 14.34
CA HIS A 245 -2.32 -7.88 13.11
C HIS A 245 -3.49 -8.87 13.32
N MET A 246 -3.50 -9.58 14.45
CA MET A 246 -4.60 -10.50 14.79
C MET A 246 -5.92 -9.77 14.99
N LYS A 247 -5.92 -8.64 15.71
CA LYS A 247 -7.12 -7.80 15.88
C LYS A 247 -7.66 -7.30 14.54
N SER A 248 -6.77 -6.83 13.66
CA SER A 248 -7.16 -6.36 12.33
C SER A 248 -7.67 -7.50 11.44
N ALA A 249 -7.06 -8.69 11.51
CA ALA A 249 -7.55 -9.88 10.79
C ALA A 249 -8.97 -10.28 11.24
N ILE A 250 -9.26 -10.24 12.55
CA ILE A 250 -10.60 -10.50 13.07
C ILE A 250 -11.60 -9.48 12.53
N LYS A 251 -11.28 -8.18 12.56
CA LYS A 251 -12.13 -7.12 11.99
C LYS A 251 -12.37 -7.32 10.50
N TYR A 252 -11.33 -7.71 9.76
CA TYR A 252 -11.44 -8.00 8.32
C TYR A 252 -12.41 -9.14 8.05
N PHE A 253 -12.30 -10.25 8.77
CA PHE A 253 -13.21 -11.38 8.58
C PHE A 253 -14.63 -11.12 9.09
N ASN A 254 -14.80 -10.30 10.14
CA ASN A 254 -16.12 -9.84 10.58
C ASN A 254 -16.80 -8.99 9.49
N LYS A 255 -16.07 -8.17 8.77
CA LYS A 255 -16.58 -7.32 7.67
C LYS A 255 -16.86 -8.14 6.41
N TRP A 256 -15.95 -9.04 6.02
CA TRP A 256 -15.97 -9.68 4.71
C TRP A 256 -16.39 -11.16 4.71
N GLY A 257 -16.55 -11.75 5.87
CA GLY A 257 -16.92 -13.14 6.06
C GLY A 257 -15.73 -14.06 6.38
N TRP A 258 -15.96 -14.94 7.36
CA TRP A 258 -14.95 -15.91 7.83
C TRP A 258 -14.79 -17.07 6.85
N PHE A 259 -15.82 -17.86 6.66
CA PHE A 259 -15.78 -19.09 5.86
C PHE A 259 -16.60 -18.99 4.57
N PHE A 260 -17.73 -18.31 4.61
CA PHE A 260 -18.68 -18.15 3.52
C PHE A 260 -18.52 -16.81 2.83
N ASP A 261 -17.44 -16.67 2.02
CA ASP A 261 -17.18 -15.49 1.22
C ASP A 261 -17.11 -15.89 -0.27
N LYS A 262 -18.26 -15.80 -0.94
CA LYS A 262 -18.38 -16.15 -2.35
C LYS A 262 -17.51 -15.29 -3.26
N LYS A 263 -17.46 -13.96 -3.00
CA LYS A 263 -16.66 -13.02 -3.80
C LYS A 263 -15.17 -13.37 -3.71
N ARG A 264 -14.65 -13.68 -2.50
CA ARG A 264 -13.26 -14.15 -2.31
C ARG A 264 -12.96 -15.37 -3.15
N LYS A 265 -13.82 -16.39 -3.10
CA LYS A 265 -13.63 -17.63 -3.85
C LYS A 265 -13.58 -17.37 -5.35
N ILE A 266 -14.51 -16.59 -5.88
CA ILE A 266 -14.59 -16.26 -7.30
C ILE A 266 -13.32 -15.48 -7.73
N LYS A 267 -12.99 -14.39 -7.07
CA LYS A 267 -11.85 -13.54 -7.44
C LYS A 267 -10.51 -14.27 -7.34
N ASN A 268 -10.31 -15.08 -6.30
CA ASN A 268 -9.11 -15.87 -6.17
C ASN A 268 -9.00 -16.90 -7.30
N ARG A 269 -10.11 -17.56 -7.65
CA ARG A 269 -10.15 -18.53 -8.74
C ARG A 269 -9.88 -17.88 -10.09
N GLU A 270 -10.54 -16.78 -10.42
CA GLU A 270 -10.31 -16.00 -11.63
C GLU A 270 -8.83 -15.62 -11.79
N CYS A 271 -8.20 -15.16 -10.70
CA CYS A 271 -6.78 -14.80 -10.68
C CYS A 271 -5.89 -16.04 -10.92
N MET A 272 -6.20 -17.17 -10.26
CA MET A 272 -5.44 -18.41 -10.43
C MET A 272 -5.61 -18.97 -11.83
N ASP A 273 -6.82 -19.06 -12.36
CA ASP A 273 -7.10 -19.60 -13.69
C ASP A 273 -6.42 -18.77 -14.79
N LYS A 274 -6.25 -17.45 -14.55
CA LYS A 274 -5.64 -16.53 -15.52
C LYS A 274 -4.10 -16.58 -15.52
N TYR A 275 -3.46 -16.75 -14.36
CA TYR A 275 -2.02 -16.53 -14.24
C TYR A 275 -1.24 -17.72 -13.69
N LYS A 276 -1.89 -18.76 -13.17
CA LYS A 276 -1.21 -19.99 -12.75
C LYS A 276 -1.02 -20.87 -13.97
N CYS A 277 0.21 -20.88 -14.52
CA CYS A 277 0.57 -21.85 -15.55
C CYS A 277 0.43 -23.27 -15.00
N ASN A 278 -0.23 -24.15 -15.73
CA ASN A 278 -0.34 -25.58 -15.43
C ASN A 278 1.03 -26.27 -15.53
#